data_c1d9f842aafa765b0a84a0fc43166bce
#
_entry.id   c1d9f842aafa765b0a84a0fc43166bce
#
_cell.length_a   1.000
_cell.length_b   1.000
_cell.length_c   1.000
_cell.angle_alpha   90.00
_cell.angle_beta   90.00
_cell.angle_gamma   90.00
#
_symmetry.space_group_name_H-M   'P 1'
#
loop_
_entity.id
_entity.type
_entity.pdbx_description
1 polymer ?
#
loop_
_entity_poly.entity_id
_entity_poly.type
_entity_poly.pdbx_seq_one_letter_code
_entity_poly.pdbx_strand_id
1 'polypeptide(L)'
;KALNESIPVYKKLNASAMIVLIGENAEYNENNVLKCLNAAKPIVERENVTLIIEPLNNIDRVGYSMPYAKPTFELLRKVNSPNIKMLYDIYHQNMMGDFSIDDIRNNIDIIGHFHVADAPGRHEPGTGKVDYVKIIDEIEKLSYNGYIGLEYRATKPDSETLGFLNL
;
A
#
# COMPACT_ATOMS: atom_id res chain seq x y z
N LYS A 1 14.64 13.92 10.26
CA LYS A 1 14.51 15.25 9.66
C LYS A 1 13.30 15.30 8.75
N ALA A 2 13.28 14.55 7.62
CA ALA A 2 12.17 14.57 6.65
C ALA A 2 10.79 14.38 7.31
N LEU A 3 10.63 13.38 8.18
CA LEU A 3 9.36 13.12 8.86
C LEU A 3 8.86 14.35 9.64
N ASN A 4 9.74 15.02 10.41
CA ASN A 4 9.36 16.22 11.18
C ASN A 4 8.96 17.40 10.28
N GLU A 5 9.49 17.47 9.07
CA GLU A 5 9.12 18.49 8.07
C GLU A 5 7.78 18.15 7.38
N SER A 6 7.46 16.86 7.23
CA SER A 6 6.24 16.39 6.58
C SER A 6 5.00 16.43 7.50
N ILE A 7 5.17 16.22 8.81
CA ILE A 7 4.05 16.20 9.77
C ILE A 7 3.19 17.47 9.75
N PRO A 8 3.75 18.70 9.74
CA PRO A 8 2.93 19.91 9.64
C PRO A 8 2.10 19.98 8.36
N VAL A 9 2.65 19.50 7.24
CA VAL A 9 1.94 19.44 5.95
C VAL A 9 0.82 18.40 6.01
N TYR A 10 1.09 17.21 6.52
CA TYR A 10 0.11 16.15 6.77
C TYR A 10 -1.10 16.68 7.57
N LYS A 11 -0.83 17.35 8.69
CA LYS A 11 -1.88 17.94 9.55
C LYS A 11 -2.65 19.05 8.85
N LYS A 12 -1.96 19.94 8.11
CA LYS A 12 -2.59 21.04 7.36
C LYS A 12 -3.52 20.52 6.26
N LEU A 13 -3.15 19.42 5.61
CA LEU A 13 -3.97 18.79 4.56
C LEU A 13 -5.09 17.90 5.14
N ASN A 14 -5.12 17.68 6.44
CA ASN A 14 -6.00 16.71 7.09
C ASN A 14 -5.89 15.33 6.42
N ALA A 15 -4.67 14.92 6.06
CA ALA A 15 -4.43 13.65 5.41
C ALA A 15 -4.69 12.47 6.35
N SER A 16 -5.20 11.36 5.83
CA SER A 16 -5.46 10.14 6.60
C SER A 16 -4.22 9.27 6.77
N ALA A 17 -3.31 9.31 5.78
CA ALA A 17 -2.07 8.55 5.79
C ALA A 17 -0.97 9.27 4.98
N MET A 18 0.28 8.85 5.19
CA MET A 18 1.45 9.32 4.44
C MET A 18 2.16 8.09 3.84
N ILE A 19 2.27 8.04 2.53
CA ILE A 19 2.97 6.96 1.83
C ILE A 19 4.47 7.11 2.06
N VAL A 20 5.12 5.99 2.37
CA VAL A 20 6.57 5.90 2.56
C VAL A 20 7.13 4.80 1.67
N LEU A 21 8.10 5.16 0.84
CA LEU A 21 8.82 4.25 -0.03
C LEU A 21 10.16 3.87 0.60
N ILE A 22 10.57 2.63 0.42
CA ILE A 22 11.82 2.10 1.02
C ILE A 22 13.06 2.53 0.21
N GLY A 23 12.89 2.79 -1.08
CA GLY A 23 13.96 3.30 -1.96
C GLY A 23 14.33 2.35 -3.09
N GLU A 24 15.13 2.87 -4.00
CA GLU A 24 15.57 2.22 -5.24
C GLU A 24 17.11 2.13 -5.29
N ASN A 25 17.62 1.19 -6.10
CA ASN A 25 19.05 1.04 -6.40
C ASN A 25 19.95 0.82 -5.16
N ALA A 26 19.38 0.42 -4.05
CA ALA A 26 20.10 0.04 -2.85
C ALA A 26 19.93 -1.45 -2.58
N GLU A 27 20.99 -2.09 -2.10
CA GLU A 27 20.84 -3.44 -1.55
C GLU A 27 19.89 -3.38 -0.34
N TYR A 28 18.83 -4.19 -0.37
CA TYR A 28 17.88 -4.27 0.72
C TYR A 28 18.57 -4.73 2.00
N ASN A 29 18.45 -3.93 3.04
CA ASN A 29 18.95 -4.26 4.37
C ASN A 29 17.84 -4.06 5.41
N GLU A 30 17.22 -5.16 5.83
CA GLU A 30 16.12 -5.17 6.79
C GLU A 30 16.47 -4.43 8.09
N ASN A 31 17.69 -4.62 8.61
CA ASN A 31 18.10 -3.97 9.86
C ASN A 31 18.13 -2.44 9.74
N ASN A 32 18.53 -1.91 8.59
CA ASN A 32 18.51 -0.48 8.34
C ASN A 32 17.07 0.04 8.25
N VAL A 33 16.19 -0.68 7.56
CA VAL A 33 14.76 -0.31 7.47
C VAL A 33 14.10 -0.37 8.84
N LEU A 34 14.31 -1.44 9.60
CA LEU A 34 13.82 -1.57 10.98
C LEU A 34 14.33 -0.44 11.88
N LYS A 35 15.60 -0.08 11.79
CA LYS A 35 16.17 1.04 12.55
C LYS A 35 15.47 2.36 12.22
N CYS A 36 15.21 2.62 10.93
CA CYS A 36 14.50 3.84 10.51
C CYS A 36 13.05 3.85 10.99
N LEU A 37 12.31 2.73 10.83
CA LEU A 37 10.91 2.64 11.25
C LEU A 37 10.77 2.69 12.78
N ASN A 38 11.66 2.05 13.53
CA ASN A 38 11.67 2.13 14.99
C ASN A 38 12.04 3.53 15.51
N ALA A 39 12.85 4.29 14.78
CA ALA A 39 13.10 5.71 15.11
C ALA A 39 11.90 6.60 14.77
N ALA A 40 11.12 6.26 13.73
CA ALA A 40 9.91 6.98 13.36
C ALA A 40 8.73 6.68 14.31
N LYS A 41 8.61 5.44 14.80
CA LYS A 41 7.50 4.94 15.61
C LYS A 41 7.09 5.88 16.75
N PRO A 42 7.95 6.27 17.72
CA PRO A 42 7.53 7.14 18.82
C PRO A 42 7.08 8.52 18.34
N ILE A 43 7.55 8.99 17.19
CA ILE A 43 7.17 10.27 16.63
C ILE A 43 5.76 10.18 16.07
N VAL A 44 5.48 9.18 15.21
CA VAL A 44 4.18 9.05 14.53
C VAL A 44 3.05 8.67 15.50
N GLU A 45 3.36 7.88 16.52
CA GLU A 45 2.40 7.53 17.58
C GLU A 45 2.05 8.77 18.43
N ARG A 46 3.03 9.56 18.85
CA ARG A 46 2.80 10.81 19.58
C ARG A 46 2.01 11.84 18.76
N GLU A 47 2.34 11.98 17.48
CA GLU A 47 1.72 12.97 16.59
C GLU A 47 0.41 12.51 15.98
N ASN A 48 0.01 11.26 16.23
CA ASN A 48 -1.15 10.57 15.61
C ASN A 48 -1.13 10.65 14.07
N VAL A 49 0.02 10.31 13.49
CA VAL A 49 0.25 10.27 12.04
C VAL A 49 0.35 8.82 11.60
N THR A 50 -0.33 8.45 10.54
CA THR A 50 -0.23 7.10 9.97
C THR A 50 0.75 7.10 8.80
N LEU A 51 1.79 6.26 8.88
CA LEU A 51 2.65 5.93 7.75
C LEU A 51 2.14 4.65 7.09
N ILE A 52 2.14 4.62 5.77
CA ILE A 52 1.83 3.43 4.99
C ILE A 52 2.99 3.10 4.06
N ILE A 53 3.58 1.92 4.27
CA ILE A 53 4.72 1.43 3.49
C ILE A 53 4.20 0.72 2.25
N GLU A 54 4.70 1.10 1.09
CA GLU A 54 4.26 0.55 -0.19
C GLU A 54 5.35 -0.30 -0.84
N PRO A 55 5.14 -1.62 -1.01
CA PRO A 55 5.96 -2.46 -1.87
C PRO A 55 5.59 -2.25 -3.33
N LEU A 56 6.53 -1.72 -4.11
CA LEU A 56 6.37 -1.46 -5.54
C LEU A 56 7.01 -2.55 -6.38
N ASN A 57 6.40 -2.95 -7.49
CA ASN A 57 6.94 -3.98 -8.37
C ASN A 57 8.26 -3.56 -9.04
N ASN A 58 9.15 -4.53 -9.27
CA ASN A 58 10.45 -4.32 -9.92
C ASN A 58 10.38 -4.16 -11.44
N ILE A 59 9.20 -4.32 -12.04
CA ILE A 59 8.99 -4.22 -13.49
C ILE A 59 8.86 -2.74 -13.85
N ASP A 60 7.99 -2.01 -13.15
CA ASP A 60 7.77 -0.59 -13.37
C ASP A 60 8.83 0.28 -12.64
N ARG A 61 9.35 -0.22 -11.52
CA ARG A 61 10.31 0.46 -10.65
C ARG A 61 11.56 -0.40 -10.50
N VAL A 62 12.35 -0.45 -11.58
CA VAL A 62 13.58 -1.26 -11.64
C VAL A 62 14.52 -0.92 -10.49
N GLY A 63 14.90 -1.95 -9.72
CA GLY A 63 15.78 -1.79 -8.57
C GLY A 63 15.08 -1.37 -7.28
N TYR A 64 13.73 -1.40 -7.21
CA TYR A 64 13.03 -1.16 -5.94
C TYR A 64 13.38 -2.23 -4.91
N SER A 65 13.74 -1.80 -3.71
CA SER A 65 14.41 -2.67 -2.73
C SER A 65 13.50 -3.68 -2.03
N MET A 66 12.19 -3.43 -1.95
CA MET A 66 11.24 -4.30 -1.23
C MET A 66 9.94 -4.46 -2.02
N PRO A 67 9.91 -5.31 -3.07
CA PRO A 67 8.77 -5.39 -3.98
C PRO A 67 7.64 -6.34 -3.55
N TYR A 68 7.85 -7.16 -2.53
CA TYR A 68 6.93 -8.22 -2.13
C TYR A 68 6.16 -7.88 -0.86
N ALA A 69 4.87 -8.27 -0.83
CA ALA A 69 3.98 -8.05 0.31
C ALA A 69 4.42 -8.82 1.55
N LYS A 70 4.76 -10.10 1.40
CA LYS A 70 5.06 -10.99 2.53
C LYS A 70 6.24 -10.52 3.39
N PRO A 71 7.42 -10.18 2.85
CA PRO A 71 8.50 -9.59 3.65
C PRO A 71 8.10 -8.26 4.30
N THR A 72 7.22 -7.48 3.64
CA THR A 72 6.72 -6.22 4.20
C THR A 72 5.84 -6.47 5.42
N PHE A 73 4.95 -7.44 5.38
CA PHE A 73 4.15 -7.83 6.55
C PHE A 73 5.05 -8.29 7.71
N GLU A 74 6.03 -9.14 7.44
CA GLU A 74 6.98 -9.61 8.46
C GLU A 74 7.75 -8.44 9.11
N LEU A 75 8.21 -7.49 8.30
CA LEU A 75 8.85 -6.27 8.76
C LEU A 75 7.94 -5.45 9.67
N LEU A 76 6.70 -5.20 9.25
CA LEU A 76 5.73 -4.41 10.00
C LEU A 76 5.31 -5.08 11.31
N ARG A 77 5.20 -6.41 11.33
CA ARG A 77 4.98 -7.19 12.57
C ARG A 77 6.14 -6.99 13.57
N LYS A 78 7.39 -6.93 13.09
CA LYS A 78 8.57 -6.63 13.94
C LYS A 78 8.54 -5.19 14.48
N VAL A 79 8.13 -4.22 13.66
CA VAL A 79 7.96 -2.82 14.09
C VAL A 79 6.86 -2.69 15.13
N ASN A 80 5.76 -3.42 14.97
CA ASN A 80 4.62 -3.48 15.88
C ASN A 80 4.11 -2.10 16.30
N SER A 81 3.63 -1.32 15.35
CA SER A 81 3.05 0.03 15.57
C SER A 81 1.66 0.14 14.96
N PRO A 82 0.66 0.68 15.68
CA PRO A 82 -0.64 0.95 15.11
C PRO A 82 -0.62 2.06 14.03
N ASN A 83 0.42 2.88 14.03
CA ASN A 83 0.60 4.02 13.15
C ASN A 83 1.56 3.76 11.98
N ILE A 84 2.12 2.55 11.85
CA ILE A 84 2.97 2.17 10.72
C ILE A 84 2.38 0.90 10.10
N LYS A 85 1.74 1.06 8.96
CA LYS A 85 0.96 0.02 8.30
C LYS A 85 1.45 -0.20 6.87
N MET A 86 0.83 -1.12 6.17
CA MET A 86 1.09 -1.38 4.75
C MET A 86 0.07 -0.65 3.88
N LEU A 87 0.53 -0.09 2.78
CA LEU A 87 -0.29 0.12 1.60
C LEU A 87 -0.17 -1.13 0.74
N TYR A 88 -1.26 -1.88 0.61
CA TYR A 88 -1.31 -3.07 -0.24
C TYR A 88 -1.81 -2.68 -1.63
N ASP A 89 -0.88 -2.49 -2.56
CA ASP A 89 -1.23 -2.25 -3.97
C ASP A 89 -1.41 -3.59 -4.69
N ILE A 90 -2.66 -3.88 -5.05
CA ILE A 90 -3.05 -5.13 -5.70
C ILE A 90 -2.40 -5.25 -7.08
N TYR A 91 -2.24 -4.14 -7.82
CA TYR A 91 -1.55 -4.13 -9.10
C TYR A 91 -0.09 -4.55 -8.94
N HIS A 92 0.64 -3.91 -8.01
CA HIS A 92 2.06 -4.21 -7.81
C HIS A 92 2.29 -5.68 -7.43
N GLN A 93 1.46 -6.25 -6.55
CA GLN A 93 1.61 -7.66 -6.18
C GLN A 93 1.23 -8.62 -7.31
N ASN A 94 0.22 -8.30 -8.14
CA ASN A 94 -0.09 -9.08 -9.34
C ASN A 94 1.06 -9.03 -10.35
N MET A 95 1.68 -7.88 -10.58
CA MET A 95 2.84 -7.75 -11.48
C MET A 95 4.03 -8.59 -11.02
N MET A 96 4.21 -8.76 -9.70
CA MET A 96 5.26 -9.60 -9.12
C MET A 96 4.87 -11.10 -9.07
N GLY A 97 3.63 -11.46 -9.41
CA GLY A 97 3.13 -12.82 -9.24
C GLY A 97 2.99 -13.26 -7.78
N ASP A 98 2.94 -12.31 -6.85
CA ASP A 98 2.92 -12.51 -5.40
C ASP A 98 1.56 -12.17 -4.77
N PHE A 99 0.57 -11.79 -5.57
CA PHE A 99 -0.77 -11.47 -5.07
C PHE A 99 -1.43 -12.69 -4.41
N SER A 100 -1.93 -12.49 -3.19
CA SER A 100 -2.65 -13.52 -2.44
C SER A 100 -3.79 -12.92 -1.61
N ILE A 101 -4.99 -13.46 -1.78
CA ILE A 101 -6.14 -13.15 -0.91
C ILE A 101 -5.88 -13.60 0.53
N ASP A 102 -5.16 -14.69 0.73
CA ASP A 102 -4.84 -15.18 2.07
C ASP A 102 -3.88 -14.25 2.80
N ASP A 103 -2.97 -13.58 2.09
CA ASP A 103 -2.12 -12.54 2.68
C ASP A 103 -2.96 -11.36 3.17
N ILE A 104 -3.97 -10.96 2.42
CA ILE A 104 -4.93 -9.92 2.84
C ILE A 104 -5.68 -10.39 4.09
N ARG A 105 -6.27 -11.60 4.08
CA ARG A 105 -7.01 -12.15 5.21
C ARG A 105 -6.19 -12.22 6.49
N ASN A 106 -4.96 -12.68 6.38
CA ASN A 106 -4.08 -12.89 7.53
C ASN A 106 -3.45 -11.62 8.08
N ASN A 107 -3.51 -10.50 7.33
CA ASN A 107 -2.81 -9.26 7.68
C ASN A 107 -3.68 -8.00 7.58
N ILE A 108 -5.01 -8.15 7.50
CA ILE A 108 -5.94 -7.00 7.33
C ILE A 108 -5.77 -5.95 8.45
N ASP A 109 -5.39 -6.38 9.65
CA ASP A 109 -5.17 -5.51 10.81
C ASP A 109 -3.98 -4.54 10.64
N ILE A 110 -3.00 -4.89 9.80
CA ILE A 110 -1.85 -4.04 9.50
C ILE A 110 -1.87 -3.45 8.09
N ILE A 111 -2.93 -3.69 7.31
CA ILE A 111 -3.17 -2.97 6.05
C ILE A 111 -3.86 -1.66 6.38
N GLY A 112 -3.24 -0.53 6.03
CA GLY A 112 -3.76 0.82 6.25
C GLY A 112 -4.45 1.42 5.03
N HIS A 113 -4.14 0.91 3.83
CA HIS A 113 -4.69 1.39 2.57
C HIS A 113 -4.55 0.33 1.48
N PHE A 114 -5.47 0.32 0.53
CA PHE A 114 -5.37 -0.45 -0.69
C PHE A 114 -5.23 0.47 -1.90
N HIS A 115 -4.41 0.07 -2.88
CA HIS A 115 -4.45 0.62 -4.23
C HIS A 115 -4.93 -0.42 -5.22
N VAL A 116 -5.66 0.03 -6.25
CA VAL A 116 -6.17 -0.81 -7.32
C VAL A 116 -5.86 -0.22 -8.69
N ALA A 117 -5.33 -1.05 -9.55
CA ALA A 117 -5.26 -0.90 -10.99
C ALA A 117 -5.19 -2.29 -11.63
N ASP A 118 -5.72 -2.47 -12.83
CA ASP A 118 -5.71 -3.78 -13.46
C ASP A 118 -4.32 -4.15 -14.03
N ALA A 119 -4.03 -5.42 -14.01
CA ALA A 119 -2.78 -5.98 -14.51
C ALA A 119 -3.02 -6.98 -15.65
N PRO A 120 -2.20 -6.93 -16.72
CA PRO A 120 -1.19 -5.92 -17.02
C PRO A 120 -1.78 -4.60 -17.53
N GLY A 121 -0.97 -3.52 -17.58
CA GLY A 121 -1.33 -2.25 -18.22
C GLY A 121 -1.58 -1.10 -17.27
N ARG A 122 -1.89 -1.39 -15.99
CA ARG A 122 -2.19 -0.39 -14.96
C ARG A 122 -3.34 0.54 -15.33
N HIS A 123 -4.38 -0.03 -15.97
CA HIS A 123 -5.61 0.65 -16.33
C HIS A 123 -6.72 0.41 -15.28
N GLU A 124 -7.92 0.91 -15.53
CA GLU A 124 -9.07 0.70 -14.66
C GLU A 124 -9.42 -0.78 -14.50
N PRO A 125 -9.93 -1.21 -13.32
CA PRO A 125 -10.41 -2.57 -13.10
C PRO A 125 -11.39 -3.06 -14.17
N GLY A 126 -11.20 -4.31 -14.62
CA GLY A 126 -11.96 -4.93 -15.69
C GLY A 126 -11.32 -4.81 -17.08
N THR A 127 -10.16 -4.16 -17.19
CA THR A 127 -9.40 -4.08 -18.46
C THR A 127 -8.30 -5.14 -18.58
N GLY A 128 -7.91 -5.75 -17.47
CA GLY A 128 -6.86 -6.77 -17.41
C GLY A 128 -7.37 -8.13 -16.92
N LYS A 129 -6.64 -8.73 -15.98
CA LYS A 129 -6.88 -10.12 -15.51
C LYS A 129 -7.20 -10.23 -14.02
N VAL A 130 -7.21 -9.11 -13.30
CA VAL A 130 -7.41 -9.10 -11.85
C VAL A 130 -8.91 -9.19 -11.55
N ASP A 131 -9.33 -10.18 -10.76
CA ASP A 131 -10.72 -10.36 -10.34
C ASP A 131 -11.06 -9.42 -9.18
N TYR A 132 -11.27 -8.14 -9.49
CA TYR A 132 -11.58 -7.12 -8.50
C TYR A 132 -12.92 -7.34 -7.80
N VAL A 133 -13.90 -7.92 -8.47
CA VAL A 133 -15.20 -8.24 -7.84
C VAL A 133 -14.99 -9.16 -6.64
N LYS A 134 -14.24 -10.24 -6.86
CA LYS A 134 -13.91 -11.19 -5.78
C LYS A 134 -13.03 -10.57 -4.69
N ILE A 135 -12.06 -9.76 -5.07
CA ILE A 135 -11.13 -9.15 -4.11
C ILE A 135 -11.85 -8.15 -3.19
N ILE A 136 -12.68 -7.27 -3.75
CA ILE A 136 -13.44 -6.29 -2.98
C ILE A 136 -14.43 -6.99 -2.05
N ASP A 137 -15.16 -7.98 -2.54
CA ASP A 137 -16.07 -8.80 -1.74
C ASP A 137 -15.36 -9.46 -0.53
N GLU A 138 -14.13 -9.92 -0.71
CA GLU A 138 -13.34 -10.46 0.39
C GLU A 138 -12.86 -9.38 1.38
N ILE A 139 -12.46 -8.22 0.91
CA ILE A 139 -12.06 -7.09 1.77
C ILE A 139 -13.25 -6.61 2.62
N GLU A 140 -14.46 -6.55 2.03
CA GLU A 140 -15.69 -6.20 2.74
C GLU A 140 -16.03 -7.20 3.85
N LYS A 141 -15.90 -8.51 3.58
CA LYS A 141 -16.11 -9.57 4.60
C LYS A 141 -15.15 -9.46 5.79
N LEU A 142 -13.99 -8.87 5.60
CA LEU A 142 -13.00 -8.65 6.66
C LEU A 142 -13.26 -7.39 7.49
N SER A 143 -14.39 -6.70 7.26
CA SER A 143 -14.76 -5.46 7.97
C SER A 143 -13.69 -4.37 7.87
N TYR A 144 -13.00 -4.28 6.74
CA TYR A 144 -12.03 -3.23 6.50
C TYR A 144 -12.74 -1.86 6.44
N ASN A 145 -12.26 -0.90 7.24
CA ASN A 145 -12.87 0.43 7.36
C ASN A 145 -12.00 1.54 6.75
N GLY A 146 -10.94 1.19 6.02
CA GLY A 146 -10.07 2.16 5.35
C GLY A 146 -10.56 2.50 3.95
N TYR A 147 -9.67 3.09 3.17
CA TYR A 147 -9.94 3.48 1.80
C TYR A 147 -9.31 2.51 0.81
N ILE A 148 -9.96 2.34 -0.34
CA ILE A 148 -9.42 1.70 -1.54
C ILE A 148 -9.20 2.80 -2.57
N GLY A 149 -7.94 3.14 -2.81
CA GLY A 149 -7.54 4.18 -3.76
C GLY A 149 -7.46 3.64 -5.19
N LEU A 150 -8.01 4.39 -6.13
CA LEU A 150 -7.95 4.09 -7.55
C LEU A 150 -6.68 4.73 -8.13
N GLU A 151 -5.66 3.92 -8.41
CA GLU A 151 -4.36 4.38 -8.90
C GLU A 151 -4.03 3.79 -10.29
N TYR A 152 -4.87 4.09 -11.25
CA TYR A 152 -4.73 3.59 -12.61
C TYR A 152 -4.58 4.73 -13.65
N ARG A 153 -4.15 4.33 -14.85
CA ARG A 153 -4.14 5.19 -16.04
C ARG A 153 -5.44 4.95 -16.79
N ALA A 154 -6.42 5.85 -16.63
CA ALA A 154 -7.71 5.74 -17.27
C ALA A 154 -7.60 5.62 -18.79
N THR A 155 -8.31 4.66 -19.39
CA THR A 155 -8.45 4.52 -20.86
C THR A 155 -9.69 5.22 -21.38
N LYS A 156 -10.59 5.63 -20.48
CA LYS A 156 -11.88 6.27 -20.75
C LYS A 156 -12.07 7.47 -19.82
N PRO A 157 -13.07 8.31 -20.03
CA PRO A 157 -13.47 9.34 -19.07
C PRO A 157 -13.78 8.73 -17.70
N ASP A 158 -13.44 9.42 -16.62
CA ASP A 158 -13.59 8.92 -15.23
C ASP A 158 -14.99 8.41 -14.91
N SER A 159 -16.04 9.06 -15.46
CA SER A 159 -17.43 8.62 -15.29
C SER A 159 -17.74 7.21 -15.84
N GLU A 160 -16.90 6.71 -16.74
CA GLU A 160 -17.05 5.39 -17.36
C GLU A 160 -16.12 4.33 -16.73
N THR A 161 -15.08 4.77 -16.02
CA THR A 161 -14.09 3.86 -15.43
C THR A 161 -14.53 3.26 -14.09
N LEU A 162 -15.58 3.81 -13.48
CA LEU A 162 -16.12 3.35 -12.18
C LEU A 162 -17.18 2.25 -12.29
N GLY A 163 -17.54 1.83 -13.52
CA GLY A 163 -18.60 0.84 -13.75
C GLY A 163 -18.37 -0.54 -13.11
N PHE A 164 -17.13 -0.86 -12.72
CA PHE A 164 -16.81 -2.10 -12.02
C PHE A 164 -17.30 -2.13 -10.56
N LEU A 165 -17.60 -0.98 -9.98
CA LEU A 165 -18.05 -0.86 -8.58
C LEU A 165 -19.53 -1.16 -8.41
N ASN A 166 -20.31 -1.29 -9.50
CA ASN A 166 -21.78 -1.49 -9.46
C ASN A 166 -22.48 -0.49 -8.51
N LEU A 167 -21.99 0.77 -8.47
CA LEU A 167 -22.54 1.85 -7.67
C LEU A 167 -23.78 2.46 -8.31
#